data_d6f78cfd73a27020fad7830ad162e16a
#
_entry.id   d6f78cfd73a27020fad7830ad162e16a
#
_cell.length_a   1.000
_cell.length_b   1.000
_cell.length_c   1.000
_cell.angle_alpha   90.00
_cell.angle_beta   90.00
_cell.angle_gamma   90.00
#
_symmetry.space_group_name_H-M   'P 1'
#
loop_
_entity.id
_entity.type
_entity.pdbx_description
1 polymer ?
#
loop_
_entity_poly.entity_id
_entity_poly.type
_entity_poly.pdbx_seq_one_letter_code
_entity_poly.pdbx_strand_id
1 'polypeptide(L)'
;MLRLVNDIIQLSHLDASGSTRNVPVMEPVDLAVIARECAERLKVNARRAYVTLNCRGDSVQVMGSPSLLEELCQNLCDNAIRYNQPGGRVLLETGCTREGYPYLSVQDNGIGIPKEAQSSVFERFYRVDKSRSKATGGTGLGLAIVKQIARIHNARIRLNSEVGVGTTVTITFENLSPSHQ
;
A
#
# COMPACT_ATOMS: atom_id res chain seq x y z
N MET A 1 -18.88 9.94 -1.70
CA MET A 1 -19.56 9.29 -0.55
C MET A 1 -19.38 7.78 -0.52
N LEU A 2 -19.62 7.04 -1.58
CA LEU A 2 -19.49 5.56 -1.64
C LEU A 2 -18.09 5.03 -1.18
N ARG A 3 -16.99 5.70 -1.54
CA ARG A 3 -15.63 5.26 -1.17
C ARG A 3 -15.40 5.31 0.34
N LEU A 4 -15.83 6.38 1.02
CA LEU A 4 -15.69 6.50 2.48
C LEU A 4 -16.45 5.40 3.23
N VAL A 5 -17.67 5.09 2.79
CA VAL A 5 -18.50 4.03 3.39
C VAL A 5 -17.83 2.66 3.22
N ASN A 6 -17.31 2.37 2.02
CA ASN A 6 -16.59 1.13 1.76
C ASN A 6 -15.33 1.03 2.62
N ASP A 7 -14.51 2.09 2.70
CA ASP A 7 -13.30 2.12 3.51
C ASP A 7 -13.60 1.88 5.00
N ILE A 8 -14.70 2.46 5.54
CA ILE A 8 -15.14 2.25 6.94
C ILE A 8 -15.60 0.80 7.16
N ILE A 9 -16.39 0.24 6.25
CA ILE A 9 -16.86 -1.14 6.34
C ILE A 9 -15.67 -2.10 6.31
N GLN A 10 -14.72 -1.90 5.40
CA GLN A 10 -13.50 -2.70 5.30
C GLN A 10 -12.67 -2.61 6.58
N LEU A 11 -12.44 -1.41 7.11
CA LEU A 11 -11.70 -1.24 8.36
C LEU A 11 -12.38 -1.95 9.52
N SER A 12 -13.71 -1.89 9.60
CA SER A 12 -14.50 -2.60 10.62
C SER A 12 -14.36 -4.13 10.48
N HIS A 13 -14.35 -4.67 9.26
CA HIS A 13 -14.12 -6.10 9.03
C HIS A 13 -12.68 -6.51 9.40
N LEU A 14 -11.69 -5.70 9.08
CA LEU A 14 -10.29 -5.96 9.43
C LEU A 14 -10.05 -5.90 10.95
N ASP A 15 -10.73 -5.02 11.68
CA ASP A 15 -10.68 -4.97 13.14
C ASP A 15 -11.35 -6.19 13.79
N ALA A 16 -12.45 -6.67 13.21
CA ALA A 16 -13.17 -7.86 13.66
C ALA A 16 -12.43 -9.18 13.36
N SER A 17 -11.41 -9.16 12.51
CA SER A 17 -10.58 -10.35 12.19
C SER A 17 -9.76 -10.85 13.38
N GLY A 18 -9.73 -10.12 14.51
CA GLY A 18 -9.28 -10.61 15.82
C GLY A 18 -10.33 -11.46 16.57
N SER A 19 -11.58 -11.51 16.10
CA SER A 19 -12.65 -12.32 16.67
C SER A 19 -12.84 -13.57 15.79
N THR A 20 -13.00 -14.73 16.37
CA THR A 20 -12.99 -16.08 15.79
C THR A 20 -13.94 -16.35 14.60
N ARG A 21 -14.61 -15.37 14.03
CA ARG A 21 -15.63 -15.54 12.96
C ARG A 21 -15.20 -15.19 11.54
N ASN A 22 -14.06 -14.52 11.33
CA ASN A 22 -13.66 -14.11 9.96
C ASN A 22 -12.13 -14.02 9.80
N VAL A 23 -11.42 -15.12 10.08
CA VAL A 23 -9.98 -15.20 9.81
C VAL A 23 -9.80 -15.29 8.29
N PRO A 24 -9.07 -14.36 7.65
CA PRO A 24 -8.82 -14.45 6.22
C PRO A 24 -8.04 -15.73 5.90
N VAL A 25 -8.42 -16.37 4.79
CA VAL A 25 -7.71 -17.56 4.31
C VAL A 25 -6.31 -17.12 3.86
N MET A 26 -5.29 -17.74 4.47
CA MET A 26 -3.89 -17.52 4.12
C MET A 26 -3.43 -18.64 3.19
N GLU A 27 -2.89 -18.28 2.04
CA GLU A 27 -2.39 -19.20 1.03
C GLU A 27 -1.08 -18.67 0.44
N PRO A 28 -0.29 -19.48 -0.29
CA PRO A 28 0.88 -19.00 -1.01
C PRO A 28 0.47 -18.00 -2.09
N VAL A 29 0.99 -16.78 -2.03
CA VAL A 29 0.71 -15.69 -2.96
C VAL A 29 2.00 -15.16 -3.55
N ASP A 30 2.07 -15.03 -4.88
CA ASP A 30 3.16 -14.37 -5.57
C ASP A 30 2.95 -12.85 -5.58
N LEU A 31 3.81 -12.12 -4.87
CA LEU A 31 3.73 -10.66 -4.81
C LEU A 31 3.91 -9.99 -6.17
N ALA A 32 4.69 -10.59 -7.09
CA ALA A 32 4.86 -10.02 -8.43
C ALA A 32 3.59 -10.12 -9.28
N VAL A 33 2.75 -11.14 -9.05
CA VAL A 33 1.43 -11.24 -9.69
C VAL A 33 0.53 -10.13 -9.17
N ILE A 34 0.40 -10.00 -7.84
CA ILE A 34 -0.37 -8.93 -7.19
C ILE A 34 0.05 -7.54 -7.70
N ALA A 35 1.35 -7.29 -7.75
CA ALA A 35 1.90 -6.01 -8.20
C ALA A 35 1.55 -5.70 -9.66
N ARG A 36 1.71 -6.66 -10.57
CA ARG A 36 1.38 -6.49 -12.00
C ARG A 36 -0.10 -6.22 -12.21
N GLU A 37 -0.97 -7.00 -11.58
CA GLU A 37 -2.42 -6.83 -11.70
C GLU A 37 -2.88 -5.49 -11.14
N CYS A 38 -2.34 -5.07 -10.00
CA CYS A 38 -2.59 -3.75 -9.42
C CYS A 38 -2.15 -2.63 -10.38
N ALA A 39 -0.94 -2.72 -10.95
CA ALA A 39 -0.44 -1.73 -11.90
C ALA A 39 -1.33 -1.63 -13.15
N GLU A 40 -1.79 -2.77 -13.71
CA GLU A 40 -2.70 -2.78 -14.85
C GLU A 40 -4.05 -2.10 -14.53
N ARG A 41 -4.64 -2.42 -13.39
CA ARG A 41 -5.91 -1.80 -12.95
C ARG A 41 -5.80 -0.29 -12.77
N LEU A 42 -4.66 0.20 -12.31
CA LEU A 42 -4.44 1.62 -12.02
C LEU A 42 -3.90 2.44 -13.20
N LYS A 43 -3.55 1.81 -14.33
CA LYS A 43 -3.05 2.50 -15.53
C LYS A 43 -3.91 3.68 -15.98
N VAL A 44 -5.22 3.50 -16.00
CA VAL A 44 -6.14 4.56 -16.43
C VAL A 44 -6.11 5.73 -15.44
N ASN A 45 -6.10 5.45 -14.15
CA ASN A 45 -6.05 6.49 -13.10
C ASN A 45 -4.72 7.25 -13.14
N ALA A 46 -3.60 6.54 -13.31
CA ALA A 46 -2.28 7.13 -13.44
C ALA A 46 -2.20 8.05 -14.67
N ARG A 47 -2.69 7.60 -15.83
CA ARG A 47 -2.75 8.42 -17.06
C ARG A 47 -3.58 9.68 -16.87
N ARG A 48 -4.75 9.60 -16.22
CA ARG A 48 -5.60 10.76 -15.91
C ARG A 48 -4.92 11.77 -15.00
N ALA A 49 -4.04 11.30 -14.12
CA ALA A 49 -3.23 12.14 -13.23
C ALA A 49 -1.91 12.61 -13.90
N TYR A 50 -1.66 12.24 -15.16
CA TYR A 50 -0.38 12.48 -15.86
C TYR A 50 0.82 11.91 -15.10
N VAL A 51 0.66 10.74 -14.46
CA VAL A 51 1.69 10.02 -13.71
C VAL A 51 2.06 8.73 -14.45
N THR A 52 3.35 8.45 -14.58
CA THR A 52 3.86 7.20 -15.12
C THR A 52 3.90 6.15 -14.00
N LEU A 53 3.15 5.06 -14.13
CA LEU A 53 3.17 3.93 -13.22
C LEU A 53 3.96 2.77 -13.85
N ASN A 54 5.05 2.37 -13.20
CA ASN A 54 5.87 1.24 -13.59
C ASN A 54 5.82 0.15 -12.52
N CYS A 55 5.92 -1.11 -12.96
CA CYS A 55 6.03 -2.27 -12.09
C CYS A 55 7.24 -3.10 -12.51
N ARG A 56 8.06 -3.52 -11.53
CA ARG A 56 9.20 -4.41 -11.75
C ARG A 56 9.45 -5.28 -10.52
N GLY A 57 10.30 -6.27 -10.67
CA GLY A 57 10.78 -7.11 -9.56
C GLY A 57 10.61 -8.59 -9.82
N ASP A 58 11.03 -9.36 -8.86
CA ASP A 58 11.07 -10.81 -8.93
C ASP A 58 9.79 -11.44 -8.37
N SER A 59 9.50 -12.67 -8.83
CA SER A 59 8.49 -13.53 -8.24
C SER A 59 8.94 -13.95 -6.85
N VAL A 60 8.19 -13.54 -5.82
CA VAL A 60 8.46 -13.89 -4.42
C VAL A 60 7.17 -14.32 -3.74
N GLN A 61 7.21 -15.47 -3.06
CA GLN A 61 6.05 -16.06 -2.40
C GLN A 61 5.94 -15.59 -0.95
N VAL A 62 4.71 -15.30 -0.54
CA VAL A 62 4.36 -15.03 0.85
C VAL A 62 3.12 -15.84 1.23
N MET A 63 2.97 -16.19 2.51
CA MET A 63 1.70 -16.68 3.03
C MET A 63 0.80 -15.49 3.32
N GLY A 64 -0.30 -15.37 2.59
CA GLY A 64 -1.18 -14.22 2.72
C GLY A 64 -2.57 -14.42 2.12
N SER A 65 -3.44 -13.45 2.37
CA SER A 65 -4.75 -13.38 1.72
C SER A 65 -4.62 -12.58 0.42
N PRO A 66 -4.87 -13.17 -0.76
CA PRO A 66 -4.74 -12.48 -2.05
C PRO A 66 -5.53 -11.17 -2.08
N SER A 67 -6.79 -11.19 -1.65
CA SER A 67 -7.65 -10.00 -1.65
C SER A 67 -7.14 -8.86 -0.78
N LEU A 68 -6.59 -9.18 0.42
CA LEU A 68 -6.02 -8.18 1.31
C LEU A 68 -4.70 -7.62 0.77
N LEU A 69 -3.85 -8.46 0.17
CA LEU A 69 -2.61 -8.02 -0.45
C LEU A 69 -2.86 -7.14 -1.68
N GLU A 70 -3.88 -7.47 -2.49
CA GLU A 70 -4.34 -6.61 -3.58
C GLU A 70 -4.80 -5.24 -3.06
N GLU A 71 -5.61 -5.22 -2.00
CA GLU A 71 -6.10 -4.00 -1.38
C GLU A 71 -4.96 -3.15 -0.80
N LEU A 72 -3.99 -3.77 -0.13
CA LEU A 72 -2.79 -3.11 0.37
C LEU A 72 -2.03 -2.43 -0.78
N CYS A 73 -1.75 -3.18 -1.86
CA CYS A 73 -1.06 -2.68 -3.03
C CYS A 73 -1.82 -1.52 -3.68
N GLN A 74 -3.13 -1.66 -3.85
CA GLN A 74 -3.99 -0.62 -4.43
C GLN A 74 -3.99 0.66 -3.59
N ASN A 75 -4.10 0.57 -2.25
CA ASN A 75 -4.09 1.75 -1.38
C ASN A 75 -2.75 2.49 -1.45
N LEU A 76 -1.63 1.78 -1.48
CA LEU A 76 -0.30 2.38 -1.62
C LEU A 76 -0.15 3.09 -2.98
N CYS A 77 -0.50 2.42 -4.08
CA CYS A 77 -0.39 2.99 -5.42
C CYS A 77 -1.36 4.16 -5.65
N ASP A 78 -2.61 4.06 -5.17
CA ASP A 78 -3.58 5.16 -5.24
C ASP A 78 -3.06 6.41 -4.51
N ASN A 79 -2.42 6.24 -3.35
CA ASN A 79 -1.81 7.35 -2.63
C ASN A 79 -0.63 7.95 -3.41
N ALA A 80 0.26 7.10 -3.94
CA ALA A 80 1.42 7.52 -4.73
C ALA A 80 1.02 8.28 -6.01
N ILE A 81 -0.08 7.90 -6.67
CA ILE A 81 -0.63 8.61 -7.84
C ILE A 81 -1.29 9.92 -7.40
N ARG A 82 -2.11 9.89 -6.35
CA ARG A 82 -2.90 11.03 -5.87
C ARG A 82 -2.06 12.19 -5.36
N TYR A 83 -0.97 11.88 -4.64
CA TYR A 83 -0.08 12.87 -4.05
C TYR A 83 1.14 13.15 -4.92
N ASN A 84 1.07 12.75 -6.19
CA ASN A 84 2.06 13.09 -7.20
C ASN A 84 1.71 14.38 -7.93
N GLN A 85 2.58 14.79 -8.82
CA GLN A 85 2.40 15.95 -9.70
C GLN A 85 2.40 15.50 -11.17
N PRO A 86 1.78 16.26 -12.09
CA PRO A 86 1.83 15.95 -13.51
C PRO A 86 3.27 15.76 -14.00
N GLY A 87 3.51 14.69 -14.77
CA GLY A 87 4.86 14.28 -15.21
C GLY A 87 5.61 13.42 -14.16
N GLY A 88 5.00 13.16 -13.01
CA GLY A 88 5.59 12.34 -11.96
C GLY A 88 5.63 10.84 -12.28
N ARG A 89 6.26 10.10 -11.39
CA ARG A 89 6.48 8.66 -11.53
C ARG A 89 6.13 7.91 -10.25
N VAL A 90 5.59 6.72 -10.43
CA VAL A 90 5.38 5.73 -9.37
C VAL A 90 6.04 4.44 -9.81
N LEU A 91 6.84 3.84 -8.94
CA LEU A 91 7.46 2.55 -9.13
C LEU A 91 6.93 1.58 -8.07
N LEU A 92 6.31 0.51 -8.54
CA LEU A 92 5.93 -0.64 -7.74
C LEU A 92 6.97 -1.73 -7.92
N GLU A 93 7.55 -2.21 -6.83
CA GLU A 93 8.66 -3.15 -6.86
C GLU A 93 8.45 -4.31 -5.88
N THR A 94 8.81 -5.53 -6.31
CA THR A 94 8.81 -6.73 -5.47
C THR A 94 10.17 -7.41 -5.51
N GLY A 95 10.56 -8.05 -4.41
CA GLY A 95 11.83 -8.74 -4.32
C GLY A 95 12.08 -9.29 -2.92
N CYS A 96 13.34 -9.67 -2.65
CA CYS A 96 13.79 -10.05 -1.31
C CYS A 96 14.79 -9.03 -0.77
N THR A 97 14.74 -8.80 0.54
CA THR A 97 15.79 -8.03 1.23
C THR A 97 17.11 -8.81 1.25
N ARG A 98 18.20 -8.19 1.71
CA ARG A 98 19.50 -8.88 1.85
C ARG A 98 19.43 -10.06 2.82
N GLU A 99 18.52 -10.00 3.79
CA GLU A 99 18.26 -11.06 4.78
C GLU A 99 17.30 -12.15 4.23
N GLY A 100 16.82 -12.02 2.98
CA GLY A 100 15.95 -12.99 2.33
C GLY A 100 14.46 -12.79 2.58
N TYR A 101 14.03 -11.71 3.24
CA TYR A 101 12.60 -11.45 3.47
C TYR A 101 11.93 -10.88 2.22
N PRO A 102 10.80 -11.46 1.77
CA PRO A 102 10.01 -10.89 0.69
C PRO A 102 9.54 -9.47 1.01
N TYR A 103 9.53 -8.60 0.01
CA TYR A 103 8.98 -7.26 0.16
C TYR A 103 8.17 -6.82 -1.06
N LEU A 104 7.24 -5.90 -0.81
CA LEU A 104 6.57 -5.07 -1.78
C LEU A 104 6.84 -3.61 -1.43
N SER A 105 7.28 -2.82 -2.41
CA SER A 105 7.61 -1.40 -2.22
C SER A 105 6.89 -0.55 -3.25
N VAL A 106 6.37 0.60 -2.83
CA VAL A 106 5.82 1.63 -3.71
C VAL A 106 6.60 2.91 -3.47
N GLN A 107 7.23 3.40 -4.53
CA GLN A 107 8.02 4.63 -4.53
C GLN A 107 7.39 5.65 -5.47
N ASP A 108 7.24 6.87 -5.03
CA ASP A 108 6.83 8.02 -5.85
C ASP A 108 7.84 9.16 -5.74
N ASN A 109 7.81 10.06 -6.71
CA ASN A 109 8.52 11.34 -6.70
C ASN A 109 7.56 12.52 -6.55
N GLY A 110 6.51 12.32 -5.75
CA GLY A 110 5.49 13.32 -5.47
C GLY A 110 5.89 14.37 -4.44
N ILE A 111 4.90 14.92 -3.77
CA ILE A 111 5.09 16.05 -2.83
C ILE A 111 5.86 15.69 -1.57
N GLY A 112 5.97 14.38 -1.22
CA GLY A 112 6.54 13.92 0.03
C GLY A 112 5.67 14.23 1.25
N ILE A 113 6.14 13.79 2.43
CA ILE A 113 5.46 13.91 3.72
C ILE A 113 6.37 14.61 4.72
N PRO A 114 5.93 15.71 5.36
CA PRO A 114 6.69 16.39 6.40
C PRO A 114 7.05 15.44 7.56
N LYS A 115 8.24 15.60 8.13
CA LYS A 115 8.76 14.71 9.19
C LYS A 115 7.80 14.60 10.39
N GLU A 116 7.21 15.70 10.79
CA GLU A 116 6.24 15.78 11.90
C GLU A 116 4.94 15.01 11.64
N ALA A 117 4.59 14.78 10.36
CA ALA A 117 3.40 14.05 9.96
C ALA A 117 3.64 12.54 9.78
N GLN A 118 4.90 12.11 9.58
CA GLN A 118 5.22 10.72 9.19
C GLN A 118 4.80 9.67 10.23
N SER A 119 4.81 10.01 11.51
CA SER A 119 4.33 9.12 12.58
C SER A 119 2.82 8.93 12.57
N SER A 120 2.07 9.91 12.08
CA SER A 120 0.60 9.95 12.15
C SER A 120 -0.09 9.59 10.84
N VAL A 121 0.62 9.49 9.71
CA VAL A 121 -0.02 9.21 8.39
C VAL A 121 -0.72 7.85 8.32
N PHE A 122 -0.41 6.91 9.22
CA PHE A 122 -1.08 5.61 9.34
C PHE A 122 -2.26 5.61 10.32
N GLU A 123 -2.56 6.76 10.94
CA GLU A 123 -3.73 6.91 11.81
C GLU A 123 -5.00 7.13 10.98
N ARG A 124 -6.14 6.68 11.53
CA ARG A 124 -7.43 6.81 10.85
C ARG A 124 -7.82 8.28 10.73
N PHE A 125 -8.31 8.67 9.55
CA PHE A 125 -8.76 10.03 9.22
C PHE A 125 -7.65 11.10 9.29
N TYR A 126 -6.39 10.70 9.51
CA TYR A 126 -5.29 11.64 9.51
C TYR A 126 -5.00 12.13 8.09
N ARG A 127 -4.69 13.42 7.98
CA ARG A 127 -4.39 14.10 6.73
C ARG A 127 -3.41 15.25 7.00
N VAL A 128 -2.33 15.31 6.24
CA VAL A 128 -1.30 16.36 6.38
C VAL A 128 -1.89 17.76 6.10
N ASP A 129 -2.79 17.86 5.10
CA ASP A 129 -3.43 19.14 4.72
C ASP A 129 -4.93 18.93 4.47
N LYS A 130 -5.76 19.50 5.35
CA LYS A 130 -7.22 19.43 5.26
C LYS A 130 -7.80 20.27 4.11
N SER A 131 -7.08 21.30 3.65
CA SER A 131 -7.56 22.23 2.62
C SER A 131 -7.37 21.69 1.20
N ARG A 132 -6.19 21.17 0.87
CA ARG A 132 -5.90 20.51 -0.42
C ARG A 132 -6.70 19.22 -0.62
N SER A 133 -7.06 18.58 0.45
CA SER A 133 -7.66 17.27 0.44
C SER A 133 -9.16 17.24 0.10
N LYS A 134 -9.87 18.37 0.14
CA LYS A 134 -11.21 18.48 -0.46
C LYS A 134 -11.16 18.35 -1.98
N ALA A 135 -10.12 18.87 -2.63
CA ALA A 135 -9.94 18.77 -4.08
C ALA A 135 -9.52 17.36 -4.53
N THR A 136 -8.77 16.61 -3.70
CA THR A 136 -8.26 15.27 -4.08
C THR A 136 -9.13 14.11 -3.60
N GLY A 137 -10.19 14.34 -2.81
CA GLY A 137 -11.19 13.32 -2.43
C GLY A 137 -10.67 12.16 -1.56
N GLY A 138 -9.56 12.36 -0.83
CA GLY A 138 -9.00 11.33 0.07
C GLY A 138 -9.81 11.15 1.34
N THR A 139 -10.05 9.90 1.77
CA THR A 139 -10.79 9.56 2.98
C THR A 139 -9.94 9.66 4.26
N GLY A 140 -8.60 9.60 4.14
CA GLY A 140 -7.67 9.48 5.27
C GLY A 140 -7.65 8.08 5.89
N LEU A 141 -8.17 7.08 5.18
CA LEU A 141 -8.25 5.70 5.66
C LEU A 141 -7.29 4.76 4.94
N GLY A 142 -6.82 5.08 3.73
CA GLY A 142 -6.02 4.18 2.91
C GLY A 142 -4.76 3.65 3.59
N LEU A 143 -3.95 4.51 4.24
CA LEU A 143 -2.76 4.06 4.96
C LEU A 143 -3.09 3.35 6.28
N ALA A 144 -4.21 3.68 6.93
CA ALA A 144 -4.70 2.93 8.10
C ALA A 144 -5.10 1.49 7.70
N ILE A 145 -5.73 1.32 6.53
CA ILE A 145 -6.04 0.00 5.95
C ILE A 145 -4.74 -0.76 5.67
N VAL A 146 -3.74 -0.12 5.03
CA VAL A 146 -2.41 -0.72 4.78
C VAL A 146 -1.79 -1.21 6.09
N LYS A 147 -1.83 -0.39 7.15
CA LYS A 147 -1.30 -0.77 8.49
C LYS A 147 -1.99 -2.00 9.06
N GLN A 148 -3.32 -2.07 8.94
CA GLN A 148 -4.10 -3.19 9.46
C GLN A 148 -3.83 -4.47 8.66
N ILE A 149 -3.76 -4.39 7.32
CA ILE A 149 -3.44 -5.54 6.46
C ILE A 149 -2.01 -6.03 6.75
N ALA A 150 -1.03 -5.14 6.86
CA ALA A 150 0.33 -5.51 7.22
C ALA A 150 0.39 -6.24 8.56
N ARG A 151 -0.37 -5.78 9.57
CA ARG A 151 -0.49 -6.44 10.88
C ARG A 151 -1.06 -7.86 10.77
N ILE A 152 -2.11 -8.07 9.97
CA ILE A 152 -2.72 -9.38 9.72
C ILE A 152 -1.70 -10.36 9.11
N HIS A 153 -0.79 -9.85 8.27
CA HIS A 153 0.25 -10.63 7.60
C HIS A 153 1.59 -10.70 8.38
N ASN A 154 1.65 -10.19 9.63
CA ASN A 154 2.89 -10.04 10.40
C ASN A 154 4.02 -9.36 9.58
N ALA A 155 3.64 -8.40 8.76
CA ALA A 155 4.56 -7.66 7.92
C ALA A 155 4.96 -6.34 8.58
N ARG A 156 6.20 -5.92 8.31
CA ARG A 156 6.76 -4.66 8.81
C ARG A 156 6.58 -3.57 7.76
N ILE A 157 6.17 -2.38 8.20
CA ILE A 157 6.06 -1.19 7.35
C ILE A 157 7.26 -0.28 7.59
N ARG A 158 7.93 0.14 6.52
CA ARG A 158 8.92 1.22 6.53
C ARG A 158 8.45 2.35 5.64
N LEU A 159 8.45 3.57 6.17
CA LEU A 159 8.17 4.80 5.46
C LEU A 159 9.45 5.64 5.38
N ASN A 160 9.85 6.01 4.16
CA ASN A 160 10.88 7.00 3.90
C ASN A 160 10.27 8.09 3.04
N SER A 161 10.30 9.33 3.49
CA SER A 161 9.72 10.45 2.74
C SER A 161 10.47 11.74 3.03
N GLU A 162 10.57 12.57 1.98
CA GLU A 162 11.14 13.90 2.04
C GLU A 162 10.30 14.86 1.19
N VAL A 163 9.98 16.02 1.75
CA VAL A 163 9.16 17.04 1.07
C VAL A 163 9.85 17.50 -0.20
N GLY A 164 9.13 17.48 -1.31
CA GLY A 164 9.65 17.87 -2.64
C GLY A 164 10.49 16.80 -3.35
N VAL A 165 10.77 15.67 -2.69
CA VAL A 165 11.52 14.54 -3.27
C VAL A 165 10.59 13.35 -3.57
N GLY A 166 9.72 13.01 -2.62
CA GLY A 166 8.74 11.93 -2.77
C GLY A 166 8.65 11.02 -1.55
N THR A 167 7.98 9.88 -1.74
CA THR A 167 7.72 8.90 -0.67
C THR A 167 8.03 7.49 -1.14
N THR A 168 8.59 6.69 -0.25
CA THR A 168 8.74 5.23 -0.42
C THR A 168 8.12 4.54 0.78
N VAL A 169 7.16 3.65 0.51
CA VAL A 169 6.59 2.74 1.52
C VAL A 169 6.98 1.32 1.16
N THR A 170 7.63 0.62 2.08
CA THR A 170 8.06 -0.77 1.91
C THR A 170 7.36 -1.64 2.95
N ILE A 171 6.74 -2.71 2.47
CA ILE A 171 6.11 -3.76 3.28
C ILE A 171 7.02 -4.98 3.21
N THR A 172 7.61 -5.39 4.33
CA THR A 172 8.48 -6.56 4.43
C THR A 172 7.76 -7.67 5.17
N PHE A 173 7.68 -8.86 4.56
CA PHE A 173 6.99 -10.01 5.12
C PHE A 173 8.01 -10.90 5.84
N GLU A 174 7.87 -11.02 7.16
CA GLU A 174 8.80 -11.80 8.00
C GLU A 174 8.39 -13.30 8.08
N ASN A 175 7.18 -13.64 7.65
CA ASN A 175 6.74 -15.03 7.53
C ASN A 175 7.29 -15.62 6.23
N LEU A 176 8.46 -16.23 6.30
CA LEU A 176 8.99 -17.06 5.22
C LEU A 176 8.01 -18.19 4.97
N SER A 177 7.56 -18.39 3.72
CA SER A 177 7.06 -19.70 3.30
C SER A 177 8.08 -20.76 3.71
N PRO A 178 7.68 -21.96 4.18
CA PRO A 178 8.65 -23.00 4.46
C PRO A 178 9.51 -23.21 3.23
N SER A 179 10.78 -22.84 3.37
CA SER A 179 11.80 -22.94 2.35
C SER A 179 11.77 -24.34 1.75
N HIS A 180 11.80 -24.41 0.44
CA HIS A 180 12.18 -25.61 -0.27
C HIS A 180 13.50 -26.12 0.32
N GLN A 181 13.43 -27.21 1.11
CA GLN A 181 14.53 -28.14 1.31
C GLN A 181 14.59 -29.06 0.11
#